data_6df0f9401991a17ca332be6e5fda5757
#
_entry.id   6df0f9401991a17ca332be6e5fda5757
#
_cell.length_a   1.000
_cell.length_b   1.000
_cell.length_c   1.000
_cell.angle_alpha   90.00
_cell.angle_beta   90.00
_cell.angle_gamma   90.00
#
_symmetry.space_group_name_H-M   'P 1'
#
loop_
_entity.id
_entity.type
_entity.pdbx_description
1 polymer ?
#
loop_
_entity_poly.entity_id
_entity_poly.type
_entity_poly.pdbx_seq_one_letter_code
_entity_poly.pdbx_strand_id
1 'polypeptide(L)'
;LLSAAIQAKVPPKGEHGAWPTRSHARKVLLLQGCVQPAMLPNINYATARVLDAVGIQTLVVAQSQCCGAVKYHLNDHDGGKAQMRANIDAWWPLIEAGEVEAIVSNASGCGAMLKDWGHVLRDEPDYADKAARTSALARDLSELLPALLPELADKLQGKARVPAQPMAYHPPCTLQHAQKLKGVVEAQPVSYPHLRAHET
;
A
#
# COMPACT_ATOMS: atom_id res chain seq x y z
N LEU A 1 15.28 -12.56 -19.47
CA LEU A 1 15.37 -11.26 -20.14
C LEU A 1 14.15 -11.10 -21.06
N LEU A 2 13.38 -10.03 -20.87
CA LEU A 2 12.26 -9.69 -21.76
C LEU A 2 12.79 -9.35 -23.15
N SER A 3 12.08 -9.77 -24.21
CA SER A 3 12.44 -9.39 -25.57
C SER A 3 12.36 -7.85 -25.76
N ALA A 4 13.16 -7.28 -26.67
CA ALA A 4 13.14 -5.85 -26.96
C ALA A 4 11.74 -5.33 -27.33
N ALA A 5 10.93 -6.16 -28.01
CA ALA A 5 9.54 -5.83 -28.39
C ALA A 5 8.62 -5.68 -27.16
N ILE A 6 8.86 -6.44 -26.08
CA ILE A 6 8.11 -6.31 -24.83
C ILE A 6 8.64 -5.12 -24.02
N GLN A 7 9.97 -4.91 -23.99
CA GLN A 7 10.56 -3.76 -23.31
C GLN A 7 10.06 -2.43 -23.89
N ALA A 8 9.88 -2.34 -25.19
CA ALA A 8 9.35 -1.15 -25.85
C ALA A 8 7.89 -0.83 -25.48
N LYS A 9 7.13 -1.79 -24.93
CA LYS A 9 5.75 -1.62 -24.47
C LYS A 9 5.63 -1.25 -23.01
N VAL A 10 6.73 -1.34 -22.25
CA VAL A 10 6.75 -0.91 -20.84
C VAL A 10 6.80 0.61 -20.81
N PRO A 11 5.87 1.29 -20.14
CA PRO A 11 5.91 2.74 -20.02
C PRO A 11 7.23 3.19 -19.38
N PRO A 12 7.76 4.35 -19.76
CA PRO A 12 8.94 4.91 -19.08
C PRO A 12 8.61 5.11 -17.60
N LYS A 13 9.63 4.93 -16.75
CA LYS A 13 9.51 5.16 -15.31
C LYS A 13 9.07 6.61 -15.07
N GLY A 14 7.92 6.79 -14.42
CA GLY A 14 7.36 8.11 -14.16
C GLY A 14 8.22 8.94 -13.19
N GLU A 15 8.12 10.26 -13.29
CA GLU A 15 8.66 11.17 -12.29
C GLU A 15 7.96 10.98 -10.95
N HIS A 16 8.71 11.03 -9.85
CA HIS A 16 8.17 10.70 -8.53
C HIS A 16 8.27 11.82 -7.49
N GLY A 17 9.00 12.90 -7.78
CA GLY A 17 9.27 13.96 -6.80
C GLY A 17 10.17 13.47 -5.64
N ALA A 18 10.34 14.30 -4.62
CA ALA A 18 11.17 13.98 -3.46
C ALA A 18 10.41 13.11 -2.45
N TRP A 19 11.14 12.23 -1.77
CA TRP A 19 10.65 11.53 -0.58
C TRP A 19 10.72 12.49 0.62
N PRO A 20 9.67 12.54 1.48
CA PRO A 20 9.70 13.39 2.68
C PRO A 20 10.81 12.98 3.64
N THR A 21 11.45 13.99 4.23
CA THR A 21 12.57 13.78 5.19
C THR A 21 12.23 14.20 6.61
N ARG A 22 11.01 14.71 6.84
CA ARG A 22 10.56 15.12 8.18
C ARG A 22 10.35 13.90 9.06
N SER A 23 10.72 14.04 10.34
CA SER A 23 10.43 13.06 11.37
C SER A 23 9.13 13.40 12.07
N HIS A 24 8.31 12.39 12.32
CA HIS A 24 7.04 12.52 13.04
C HIS A 24 6.93 11.49 14.15
N ALA A 25 6.14 11.80 15.18
CA ALA A 25 5.87 10.86 16.27
C ALA A 25 5.07 9.64 15.80
N ARG A 26 4.08 9.88 14.91
CA ARG A 26 3.33 8.81 14.27
C ARG A 26 4.12 8.24 13.10
N LYS A 27 4.23 6.93 13.06
CA LYS A 27 5.00 6.24 12.01
C LYS A 27 4.21 5.07 11.44
N VAL A 28 4.34 4.86 10.16
CA VAL A 28 3.83 3.68 9.45
C VAL A 28 4.92 3.03 8.63
N LEU A 29 4.88 1.71 8.49
CA LEU A 29 5.67 1.01 7.47
C LEU A 29 4.94 1.07 6.12
N LEU A 30 5.67 1.20 5.03
CA LEU A 30 5.13 1.07 3.68
C LEU A 30 5.62 -0.24 3.05
N LEU A 31 4.69 -1.11 2.70
CA LEU A 31 4.95 -2.20 1.78
C LEU A 31 5.02 -1.63 0.36
N GLN A 32 6.23 -1.37 -0.13
CA GLN A 32 6.44 -0.74 -1.44
C GLN A 32 5.95 -1.58 -2.62
N GLY A 33 5.83 -2.90 -2.41
CA GLY A 33 5.54 -3.84 -3.49
C GLY A 33 6.74 -4.07 -4.42
N CYS A 34 6.51 -4.82 -5.51
CA CYS A 34 7.53 -5.12 -6.51
C CYS A 34 7.33 -4.33 -7.82
N VAL A 35 6.10 -3.92 -8.13
CA VAL A 35 5.73 -3.24 -9.37
C VAL A 35 5.92 -1.72 -9.28
N GLN A 36 5.42 -1.10 -8.21
CA GLN A 36 5.47 0.36 -8.06
C GLN A 36 6.89 0.93 -8.12
N PRO A 37 7.88 0.42 -7.36
CA PRO A 37 9.24 0.97 -7.42
C PRO A 37 9.86 0.89 -8.81
N ALA A 38 9.48 -0.13 -9.58
CA ALA A 38 10.04 -0.38 -10.90
C ALA A 38 9.35 0.45 -12.01
N MET A 39 8.02 0.56 -11.97
CA MET A 39 7.21 1.10 -13.06
C MET A 39 6.54 2.42 -12.71
N LEU A 40 5.99 2.55 -11.51
CA LEU A 40 5.16 3.69 -11.07
C LEU A 40 5.59 4.18 -9.68
N PRO A 41 6.86 4.59 -9.50
CA PRO A 41 7.38 5.02 -8.20
C PRO A 41 6.62 6.22 -7.61
N ASN A 42 6.02 7.05 -8.46
CA ASN A 42 5.21 8.18 -8.06
C ASN A 42 4.09 7.80 -7.07
N ILE A 43 3.54 6.57 -7.12
CA ILE A 43 2.49 6.10 -6.21
C ILE A 43 3.02 6.05 -4.78
N ASN A 44 4.17 5.40 -4.55
CA ASN A 44 4.78 5.29 -3.22
C ASN A 44 5.22 6.67 -2.69
N TYR A 45 5.80 7.50 -3.54
CA TYR A 45 6.23 8.86 -3.17
C TYR A 45 5.03 9.77 -2.86
N ALA A 46 3.93 9.65 -3.60
CA ALA A 46 2.70 10.38 -3.31
C ALA A 46 2.08 9.95 -1.98
N THR A 47 2.04 8.63 -1.72
CA THR A 47 1.59 8.08 -0.44
C THR A 47 2.39 8.68 0.71
N ALA A 48 3.72 8.67 0.61
CA ALA A 48 4.58 9.24 1.65
C ALA A 48 4.34 10.73 1.86
N ARG A 49 4.19 11.53 0.79
CA ARG A 49 3.92 12.97 0.89
C ARG A 49 2.56 13.28 1.50
N VAL A 50 1.52 12.50 1.18
CA VAL A 50 0.19 12.68 1.76
C VAL A 50 0.22 12.41 3.26
N LEU A 51 0.85 11.31 3.68
CA LEU A 51 0.99 10.95 5.09
C LEU A 51 1.86 11.96 5.86
N ASP A 52 2.99 12.38 5.27
CA ASP A 52 3.85 13.41 5.85
C ASP A 52 3.12 14.75 6.04
N ALA A 53 2.23 15.12 5.13
CA ALA A 53 1.43 16.35 5.26
C ALA A 53 0.53 16.34 6.50
N VAL A 54 0.11 15.17 6.98
CA VAL A 54 -0.72 14.99 8.18
C VAL A 54 0.07 14.42 9.37
N GLY A 55 1.37 14.66 9.41
CA GLY A 55 2.20 14.33 10.57
C GLY A 55 2.47 12.83 10.76
N ILE A 56 2.41 12.03 9.69
CA ILE A 56 2.73 10.60 9.72
C ILE A 56 3.98 10.33 8.91
N GLN A 57 5.02 9.82 9.55
CA GLN A 57 6.25 9.41 8.88
C GLN A 57 6.08 8.04 8.22
N THR A 58 6.42 7.98 6.94
CA THR A 58 6.43 6.72 6.20
C THR A 58 7.82 6.11 6.21
N LEU A 59 7.96 4.95 6.83
CA LEU A 59 9.20 4.18 6.90
C LEU A 59 9.23 3.14 5.78
N VAL A 60 10.40 3.00 5.16
CA VAL A 60 10.72 1.93 4.23
C VAL A 60 11.95 1.21 4.74
N VAL A 61 11.84 -0.11 4.93
CA VAL A 61 12.95 -0.96 5.33
C VAL A 61 13.62 -1.51 4.07
N ALA A 62 14.92 -1.31 3.94
CA ALA A 62 15.67 -1.66 2.72
C ALA A 62 15.62 -3.17 2.39
N GLN A 63 15.47 -4.02 3.40
CA GLN A 63 15.38 -5.48 3.27
C GLN A 63 13.97 -5.95 2.87
N SER A 64 12.98 -5.05 2.79
CA SER A 64 11.63 -5.40 2.38
C SER A 64 11.60 -5.98 0.96
N GLN A 65 10.78 -6.99 0.79
CA GLN A 65 10.64 -7.72 -0.47
C GLN A 65 9.20 -7.60 -1.02
N CYS A 66 8.92 -8.40 -2.06
CA CYS A 66 7.57 -8.58 -2.56
C CYS A 66 6.65 -9.16 -1.46
N CYS A 67 5.36 -8.86 -1.52
CA CYS A 67 4.35 -9.40 -0.60
C CYS A 67 4.17 -10.93 -0.67
N GLY A 68 4.77 -11.59 -1.66
CA GLY A 68 4.66 -13.03 -1.86
C GLY A 68 3.49 -13.47 -2.74
N ALA A 69 2.51 -12.61 -3.02
CA ALA A 69 1.28 -12.97 -3.72
C ALA A 69 1.53 -13.65 -5.07
N VAL A 70 2.41 -13.10 -5.90
CA VAL A 70 2.66 -13.62 -7.26
C VAL A 70 3.16 -15.07 -7.20
N LYS A 71 4.16 -15.34 -6.39
CA LYS A 71 4.70 -16.69 -6.23
C LYS A 71 3.65 -17.64 -5.65
N TYR A 72 3.00 -17.23 -4.58
CA TYR A 72 2.01 -18.04 -3.87
C TYR A 72 0.84 -18.44 -4.78
N HIS A 73 0.29 -17.51 -5.54
CA HIS A 73 -0.83 -17.78 -6.47
C HIS A 73 -0.40 -18.51 -7.75
N LEU A 74 0.89 -18.49 -8.08
CA LEU A 74 1.44 -19.29 -9.17
C LEU A 74 1.93 -20.67 -8.70
N ASN A 75 1.48 -21.14 -7.53
CA ASN A 75 1.79 -22.43 -6.93
C ASN A 75 3.26 -22.61 -6.45
N ASP A 76 4.04 -21.52 -6.38
CA ASP A 76 5.32 -21.47 -5.67
C ASP A 76 5.07 -21.04 -4.22
N HIS A 77 4.41 -21.90 -3.44
CA HIS A 77 4.00 -21.60 -2.07
C HIS A 77 5.22 -21.36 -1.18
N ASP A 78 6.26 -22.16 -1.30
CA ASP A 78 7.48 -22.03 -0.49
C ASP A 78 8.21 -20.73 -0.79
N GLY A 79 8.32 -20.36 -2.06
CA GLY A 79 8.90 -19.08 -2.47
C GLY A 79 8.06 -17.89 -2.04
N GLY A 80 6.73 -17.99 -2.07
CA GLY A 80 5.82 -17.00 -1.54
C GLY A 80 5.99 -16.78 -0.03
N LYS A 81 5.96 -17.90 0.73
CA LYS A 81 6.17 -17.90 2.19
C LYS A 81 7.56 -17.36 2.57
N ALA A 82 8.60 -17.67 1.81
CA ALA A 82 9.95 -17.14 2.05
C ALA A 82 9.98 -15.62 1.95
N GLN A 83 9.26 -15.01 1.00
CA GLN A 83 9.14 -13.56 0.88
C GLN A 83 8.36 -12.94 2.05
N MET A 84 7.30 -13.61 2.53
CA MET A 84 6.54 -13.17 3.70
C MET A 84 7.42 -13.17 4.96
N ARG A 85 8.15 -14.27 5.22
CA ARG A 85 9.08 -14.37 6.36
C ARG A 85 10.16 -13.30 6.31
N ALA A 86 10.78 -13.08 5.16
CA ALA A 86 11.81 -12.05 5.00
C ALA A 86 11.29 -10.64 5.30
N ASN A 87 10.06 -10.33 4.92
CA ASN A 87 9.43 -9.05 5.28
C ASN A 87 9.14 -8.97 6.79
N ILE A 88 8.62 -10.05 7.38
CA ILE A 88 8.37 -10.12 8.83
C ILE A 88 9.68 -9.89 9.60
N ASP A 89 10.74 -10.59 9.25
CA ASP A 89 12.05 -10.44 9.90
C ASP A 89 12.61 -9.01 9.79
N ALA A 90 12.46 -8.42 8.60
CA ALA A 90 12.91 -7.05 8.35
C ALA A 90 12.14 -5.99 9.16
N TRP A 91 10.84 -6.22 9.40
CA TRP A 91 9.96 -5.27 10.09
C TRP A 91 9.82 -5.52 11.57
N TRP A 92 10.13 -6.74 12.03
CA TRP A 92 9.87 -7.19 13.39
C TRP A 92 10.44 -6.26 14.48
N PRO A 93 11.67 -5.75 14.36
CA PRO A 93 12.22 -4.83 15.38
C PRO A 93 11.33 -3.59 15.61
N LEU A 94 10.75 -3.03 14.54
CA LEU A 94 9.87 -1.86 14.63
C LEU A 94 8.47 -2.23 15.14
N ILE A 95 7.96 -3.40 14.76
CA ILE A 95 6.66 -3.91 15.21
C ILE A 95 6.72 -4.28 16.70
N GLU A 96 7.76 -4.98 17.11
CA GLU A 96 7.95 -5.43 18.51
C GLU A 96 8.12 -4.26 19.45
N ALA A 97 8.90 -3.26 19.05
CA ALA A 97 9.10 -2.02 19.81
C ALA A 97 7.83 -1.12 19.82
N GLY A 98 6.80 -1.43 19.06
CA GLY A 98 5.60 -0.58 18.96
C GLY A 98 5.85 0.77 18.28
N GLU A 99 6.91 0.87 17.46
CA GLU A 99 7.28 2.12 16.80
C GLU A 99 6.38 2.48 15.62
N VAL A 100 5.59 1.55 15.12
CA VAL A 100 4.71 1.75 13.97
C VAL A 100 3.26 1.41 14.31
N GLU A 101 2.34 2.26 13.88
CA GLU A 101 0.91 2.10 14.13
C GLU A 101 0.20 1.27 13.07
N ALA A 102 0.79 1.15 11.87
CA ALA A 102 0.24 0.37 10.76
C ALA A 102 1.33 -0.03 9.75
N ILE A 103 1.00 -1.03 8.95
CA ILE A 103 1.74 -1.41 7.74
C ILE A 103 0.84 -1.10 6.55
N VAL A 104 1.19 -0.06 5.80
CA VAL A 104 0.37 0.48 4.72
C VAL A 104 0.69 -0.21 3.40
N SER A 105 -0.34 -0.62 2.69
CA SER A 105 -0.25 -1.00 1.28
C SER A 105 -1.10 -0.03 0.44
N ASN A 106 -0.55 0.43 -0.67
CA ASN A 106 -1.25 1.23 -1.69
C ASN A 106 -1.51 0.43 -2.97
N ALA A 107 -1.40 -0.90 -2.87
CA ALA A 107 -1.73 -1.85 -3.93
C ALA A 107 -2.66 -2.91 -3.35
N SER A 108 -3.92 -2.92 -3.76
CA SER A 108 -4.98 -3.73 -3.15
C SER A 108 -4.69 -5.24 -3.14
N GLY A 109 -4.03 -5.77 -4.18
CA GLY A 109 -3.62 -7.18 -4.23
C GLY A 109 -2.52 -7.51 -3.20
N CYS A 110 -1.55 -6.59 -3.03
CA CYS A 110 -0.52 -6.74 -1.99
C CYS A 110 -1.13 -6.59 -0.59
N GLY A 111 -2.07 -5.64 -0.41
CA GLY A 111 -2.78 -5.45 0.85
C GLY A 111 -3.61 -6.66 1.25
N ALA A 112 -4.31 -7.28 0.30
CA ALA A 112 -5.05 -8.51 0.53
C ALA A 112 -4.12 -9.64 1.01
N MET A 113 -2.99 -9.83 0.31
CA MET A 113 -2.02 -10.84 0.69
C MET A 113 -1.38 -10.58 2.06
N LEU A 114 -1.03 -9.33 2.36
CA LEU A 114 -0.47 -8.93 3.66
C LEU A 114 -1.43 -9.24 4.82
N LYS A 115 -2.72 -8.98 4.63
CA LYS A 115 -3.77 -9.32 5.60
C LYS A 115 -3.93 -10.81 5.81
N ASP A 116 -3.54 -11.62 4.82
CA ASP A 116 -3.67 -13.08 4.85
C ASP A 116 -2.41 -13.81 5.36
N TRP A 117 -1.29 -13.12 5.59
CA TRP A 117 -0.06 -13.75 6.06
C TRP A 117 -0.23 -14.56 7.35
N GLY A 118 -1.03 -14.05 8.31
CA GLY A 118 -1.34 -14.76 9.55
C GLY A 118 -2.01 -16.10 9.30
N HIS A 119 -2.89 -16.20 8.28
CA HIS A 119 -3.49 -17.46 7.87
C HIS A 119 -2.50 -18.36 7.14
N VAL A 120 -1.72 -17.81 6.22
CA VAL A 120 -0.78 -18.58 5.38
C VAL A 120 0.36 -19.19 6.19
N LEU A 121 0.84 -18.49 7.23
CA LEU A 121 1.97 -18.91 8.06
C LEU A 121 1.54 -19.51 9.41
N ARG A 122 0.26 -19.78 9.63
CA ARG A 122 -0.29 -20.24 10.93
C ARG A 122 0.32 -21.55 11.44
N ASP A 123 0.79 -22.39 10.53
CA ASP A 123 1.36 -23.70 10.86
C ASP A 123 2.90 -23.65 11.00
N GLU A 124 3.52 -22.46 10.94
CA GLU A 124 4.95 -22.25 11.10
C GLU A 124 5.25 -21.73 12.51
N PRO A 125 5.78 -22.56 13.43
CA PRO A 125 5.90 -22.19 14.86
C PRO A 125 6.67 -20.89 15.12
N ASP A 126 7.73 -20.63 14.32
CA ASP A 126 8.57 -19.45 14.47
C ASP A 126 7.94 -18.17 13.93
N TYR A 127 6.89 -18.30 13.10
CA TYR A 127 6.30 -17.18 12.37
C TYR A 127 4.81 -16.98 12.62
N ALA A 128 4.07 -17.94 13.14
CA ALA A 128 2.61 -17.87 13.30
C ALA A 128 2.17 -16.59 14.04
N ASP A 129 2.73 -16.34 15.22
CA ASP A 129 2.37 -15.17 16.03
C ASP A 129 2.85 -13.86 15.39
N LYS A 130 4.06 -13.85 14.83
CA LYS A 130 4.61 -12.68 14.14
C LYS A 130 3.78 -12.32 12.92
N ALA A 131 3.39 -13.32 12.12
CA ALA A 131 2.55 -13.14 10.95
C ALA A 131 1.15 -12.63 11.31
N ALA A 132 0.54 -13.20 12.36
CA ALA A 132 -0.75 -12.75 12.86
C ALA A 132 -0.69 -11.28 13.30
N ARG A 133 0.34 -10.88 14.06
CA ARG A 133 0.54 -9.49 14.48
C ARG A 133 0.83 -8.56 13.30
N THR A 134 1.63 -9.00 12.33
CA THR A 134 1.91 -8.25 11.10
C THR A 134 0.63 -8.02 10.30
N SER A 135 -0.18 -9.06 10.08
CA SER A 135 -1.47 -8.96 9.40
C SER A 135 -2.47 -8.06 10.14
N ALA A 136 -2.47 -8.09 11.47
CA ALA A 136 -3.32 -7.21 12.27
C ALA A 136 -2.98 -5.71 12.11
N LEU A 137 -1.73 -5.38 11.81
CA LEU A 137 -1.27 -4.01 11.52
C LEU A 137 -1.49 -3.60 10.07
N ALA A 138 -1.81 -4.55 9.17
CA ALA A 138 -1.99 -4.28 7.75
C ALA A 138 -3.18 -3.35 7.50
N ARG A 139 -2.95 -2.30 6.72
CA ARG A 139 -4.00 -1.35 6.27
C ARG A 139 -3.81 -1.05 4.80
N ASP A 140 -4.91 -1.04 4.07
CA ASP A 140 -4.94 -0.37 2.77
C ASP A 140 -4.90 1.15 3.01
N LEU A 141 -4.27 1.90 2.11
CA LEU A 141 -4.23 3.36 2.24
C LEU A 141 -5.64 3.96 2.35
N SER A 142 -6.62 3.37 1.67
CA SER A 142 -8.01 3.81 1.70
C SER A 142 -8.67 3.66 3.08
N GLU A 143 -8.18 2.78 3.94
CA GLU A 143 -8.66 2.64 5.32
C GLU A 143 -8.18 3.76 6.23
N LEU A 144 -7.04 4.37 5.93
CA LEU A 144 -6.48 5.47 6.71
C LEU A 144 -7.06 6.82 6.30
N LEU A 145 -7.32 7.00 5.01
CA LEU A 145 -7.73 8.29 4.45
C LEU A 145 -8.97 8.90 5.11
N PRO A 146 -10.06 8.17 5.43
CA PRO A 146 -11.25 8.78 6.03
C PRO A 146 -10.96 9.57 7.31
N ALA A 147 -10.09 9.07 8.17
CA ALA A 147 -9.69 9.76 9.40
C ALA A 147 -8.76 10.96 9.14
N LEU A 148 -8.04 10.97 8.02
CA LEU A 148 -7.07 12.01 7.66
C LEU A 148 -7.67 13.10 6.77
N LEU A 149 -8.83 12.85 6.15
CA LEU A 149 -9.46 13.77 5.19
C LEU A 149 -9.73 15.16 5.73
N PRO A 150 -10.22 15.39 6.97
CA PRO A 150 -10.47 16.74 7.48
C PRO A 150 -9.18 17.57 7.46
N GLU A 151 -8.09 17.06 8.00
CA GLU A 151 -6.80 17.75 8.01
C GLU A 151 -6.22 17.94 6.61
N LEU A 152 -6.36 16.94 5.74
CA LEU A 152 -5.93 17.04 4.34
C LEU A 152 -6.73 18.11 3.59
N ALA A 153 -8.04 18.19 3.79
CA ALA A 153 -8.90 19.18 3.16
C ALA A 153 -8.46 20.61 3.52
N ASP A 154 -8.18 20.86 4.79
CA ASP A 154 -7.69 22.16 5.25
C ASP A 154 -6.36 22.54 4.58
N LYS A 155 -5.43 21.61 4.49
CA LYS A 155 -4.11 21.83 3.85
C LYS A 155 -4.19 22.01 2.33
N LEU A 156 -5.23 21.49 1.70
CA LEU A 156 -5.46 21.56 0.26
C LEU A 156 -6.31 22.76 -0.16
N GLN A 157 -6.87 23.53 0.79
CA GLN A 157 -7.66 24.71 0.48
C GLN A 157 -6.90 25.66 -0.44
N GLY A 158 -7.50 25.98 -1.58
CA GLY A 158 -6.91 26.85 -2.60
C GLY A 158 -5.77 26.24 -3.43
N LYS A 159 -5.38 24.98 -3.15
CA LYS A 159 -4.28 24.28 -3.85
C LYS A 159 -4.78 23.13 -4.72
N ALA A 160 -5.97 22.63 -4.45
CA ALA A 160 -6.53 21.50 -5.21
C ALA A 160 -6.86 21.95 -6.64
N ARG A 161 -6.23 21.32 -7.62
CA ARG A 161 -6.63 21.49 -9.03
C ARG A 161 -7.72 20.45 -9.30
N VAL A 162 -8.90 20.92 -9.55
CA VAL A 162 -10.00 20.09 -10.01
C VAL A 162 -9.72 19.69 -11.46
N PRO A 163 -9.68 18.41 -11.80
CA PRO A 163 -9.55 17.98 -13.18
C PRO A 163 -10.67 18.57 -14.03
N ALA A 164 -10.33 19.07 -15.21
CA ALA A 164 -11.31 19.62 -16.14
C ALA A 164 -12.27 18.57 -16.73
N GLN A 165 -11.91 17.29 -16.59
CA GLN A 165 -12.69 16.17 -17.13
C GLN A 165 -13.10 15.19 -16.04
N PRO A 166 -14.28 14.55 -16.14
CA PRO A 166 -14.69 13.49 -15.24
C PRO A 166 -13.69 12.34 -15.27
N MET A 167 -13.36 11.80 -14.11
CA MET A 167 -12.54 10.58 -13.99
C MET A 167 -13.44 9.39 -13.68
N ALA A 168 -13.26 8.29 -14.41
CA ALA A 168 -13.89 7.03 -14.09
C ALA A 168 -13.06 6.31 -13.02
N TYR A 169 -13.72 5.80 -11.97
CA TYR A 169 -13.11 4.95 -10.96
C TYR A 169 -13.74 3.57 -11.03
N HIS A 170 -12.91 2.55 -11.16
CA HIS A 170 -13.31 1.15 -11.06
C HIS A 170 -12.61 0.53 -9.86
N PRO A 171 -13.36 0.20 -8.77
CA PRO A 171 -12.75 -0.36 -7.57
C PRO A 171 -12.19 -1.77 -7.86
N PRO A 172 -10.94 -2.04 -7.48
CA PRO A 172 -10.33 -3.36 -7.69
C PRO A 172 -11.08 -4.47 -6.95
N CYS A 173 -11.25 -5.63 -7.59
CA CYS A 173 -11.88 -6.80 -6.95
C CYS A 173 -11.18 -7.20 -5.63
N THR A 174 -9.85 -7.09 -5.57
CA THR A 174 -9.07 -7.38 -4.35
C THR A 174 -9.40 -6.39 -3.23
N LEU A 175 -9.69 -5.13 -3.53
CA LEU A 175 -10.12 -4.15 -2.52
C LEU A 175 -11.52 -4.48 -2.01
N GLN A 176 -12.47 -4.68 -2.94
CA GLN A 176 -13.88 -4.87 -2.58
C GLN A 176 -14.15 -6.20 -1.88
N HIS A 177 -13.59 -7.31 -2.41
CA HIS A 177 -13.97 -8.66 -2.00
C HIS A 177 -12.95 -9.28 -1.05
N ALA A 178 -11.65 -9.24 -1.36
CA ALA A 178 -10.64 -9.83 -0.50
C ALA A 178 -10.40 -8.99 0.76
N GLN A 179 -10.29 -7.68 0.64
CA GLN A 179 -10.12 -6.78 1.80
C GLN A 179 -11.45 -6.31 2.41
N LYS A 180 -12.60 -6.59 1.77
CA LYS A 180 -13.95 -6.17 2.22
C LYS A 180 -14.13 -4.66 2.38
N LEU A 181 -13.46 -3.89 1.52
CA LEU A 181 -13.46 -2.42 1.54
C LEU A 181 -14.35 -1.84 0.40
N LYS A 182 -15.49 -2.48 0.13
CA LYS A 182 -16.45 -1.99 -0.87
C LYS A 182 -17.02 -0.64 -0.43
N GLY A 183 -17.01 0.34 -1.36
CA GLY A 183 -17.58 1.66 -1.13
C GLY A 183 -16.71 2.61 -0.29
N VAL A 184 -15.57 2.16 0.25
CA VAL A 184 -14.74 3.00 1.13
C VAL A 184 -14.13 4.18 0.37
N VAL A 185 -13.68 3.98 -0.87
CA VAL A 185 -13.12 5.05 -1.69
C VAL A 185 -14.23 5.95 -2.24
N GLU A 186 -15.33 5.35 -2.67
CA GLU A 186 -16.49 6.04 -3.25
C GLU A 186 -17.23 6.90 -2.22
N ALA A 187 -17.22 6.47 -0.95
CA ALA A 187 -17.84 7.22 0.13
C ALA A 187 -17.02 8.41 0.64
N GLN A 188 -15.82 8.64 0.10
CA GLN A 188 -14.97 9.79 0.47
C GLN A 188 -15.43 11.04 -0.30
N PRO A 189 -16.33 11.85 0.26
CA PRO A 189 -17.17 12.77 -0.52
C PRO A 189 -16.49 14.06 -0.94
N VAL A 190 -15.31 14.37 -0.41
CA VAL A 190 -14.93 15.78 -0.37
C VAL A 190 -13.89 16.16 -1.42
N SER A 191 -13.15 15.22 -1.94
CA SER A 191 -11.98 15.58 -2.74
C SER A 191 -12.15 15.35 -4.24
N TYR A 192 -13.20 14.64 -4.62
CA TYR A 192 -13.36 14.21 -6.02
C TYR A 192 -14.81 14.34 -6.52
N PRO A 193 -15.37 15.55 -6.62
CA PRO A 193 -16.73 15.77 -7.16
C PRO A 193 -16.86 15.27 -8.60
N HIS A 194 -15.76 14.88 -9.23
CA HIS A 194 -15.68 14.39 -10.61
C HIS A 194 -15.48 12.88 -10.73
N LEU A 195 -15.34 12.13 -9.60
CA LEU A 195 -15.35 10.67 -9.65
C LEU A 195 -16.77 10.19 -9.89
N ARG A 196 -17.00 9.54 -11.01
CA ARG A 196 -18.19 8.73 -11.23
C ARG A 196 -17.81 7.27 -11.07
N ALA A 197 -18.36 6.61 -10.05
CA ALA A 197 -18.28 5.17 -9.94
C ALA A 197 -19.04 4.56 -11.12
N HIS A 198 -18.41 3.65 -11.83
CA HIS A 198 -19.13 2.79 -12.77
C HIS A 198 -19.79 1.70 -11.93
N GLU A 199 -21.10 1.78 -11.75
CA GLU A 199 -21.90 0.68 -11.24
C GLU A 199 -22.02 -0.35 -12.37
N THR A 200 -21.42 -1.53 -12.18
CA THR A 200 -21.64 -2.71 -13.01
C THR A 200 -22.49 -3.71 -12.26
#